data_6dca2b73283195260864b5d999a91c34
#
_entry.id   6dca2b73283195260864b5d999a91c34
#
_cell.length_a   1.000
_cell.length_b   1.000
_cell.length_c   1.000
_cell.angle_alpha   90.00
_cell.angle_beta   90.00
_cell.angle_gamma   90.00
#
_symmetry.space_group_name_H-M   'P 1'
#
loop_
_entity.id
_entity.type
_entity.pdbx_description
1 polymer ?
#
loop_
_entity_poly.entity_id
_entity_poly.type
_entity_poly.pdbx_seq_one_letter_code
_entity_poly.pdbx_strand_id
1 'polypeptide(L)'
;GGLQEQVIGGKNQFGIPLYPSSKSIIGSQNIPWIYEDRLNGDDVVDALENMFSMPKNKREKMGQLGREHVMKNYNFDDFNKVWVDTMLKIYEEGGSWETRKYQKRWYLKEVA
;
A
#
# COMPACT_ATOMS: atom_id res chain seq x y z
N GLY A 1 -6.64 0.30 -1.59
CA GLY A 1 -5.31 0.58 -1.07
C GLY A 1 -4.40 -0.64 -1.13
N GLY A 2 -3.17 -0.53 -0.64
CA GLY A 2 -2.13 -1.57 -0.72
C GLY A 2 -2.44 -2.93 -0.09
N LEU A 3 -3.51 -3.03 0.71
CA LEU A 3 -3.95 -4.32 1.26
C LEU A 3 -4.37 -5.34 0.20
N GLN A 4 -4.82 -4.91 -0.96
CA GLN A 4 -5.17 -5.82 -2.05
C GLN A 4 -3.95 -6.58 -2.58
N GLU A 5 -2.81 -5.93 -2.64
CA GLU A 5 -1.55 -6.53 -3.12
C GLU A 5 -1.07 -7.66 -2.22
N GLN A 6 -1.50 -7.67 -0.95
CA GLN A 6 -1.17 -8.72 0.02
C GLN A 6 -2.05 -9.95 -0.14
N VAL A 7 -3.25 -9.82 -0.72
CA VAL A 7 -4.21 -10.92 -0.92
C VAL A 7 -4.28 -11.42 -2.36
N ILE A 8 -3.76 -10.64 -3.33
CA ILE A 8 -3.74 -11.00 -4.74
C ILE A 8 -2.34 -10.78 -5.30
N GLY A 9 -1.75 -11.81 -5.90
CA GLY A 9 -0.45 -11.73 -6.57
C GLY A 9 -0.52 -12.32 -7.98
N GLY A 10 -0.71 -11.47 -8.99
CA GLY A 10 -0.86 -11.89 -10.37
C GLY A 10 -2.05 -12.83 -10.58
N LYS A 11 -1.78 -14.10 -10.92
CA LYS A 11 -2.82 -15.14 -11.09
C LYS A 11 -3.14 -15.90 -9.78
N ASN A 12 -2.40 -15.64 -8.71
CA ASN A 12 -2.57 -16.31 -7.43
C ASN A 12 -3.43 -15.47 -6.50
N GLN A 13 -4.25 -16.15 -5.74
CA GLN A 13 -5.13 -15.57 -4.72
C GLN A 13 -4.73 -16.15 -3.36
N PHE A 14 -4.41 -15.27 -2.42
CA PHE A 14 -3.90 -15.61 -1.09
C PHE A 14 -4.91 -15.37 0.02
N GLY A 15 -6.06 -14.82 -0.34
CA GLY A 15 -7.19 -14.51 0.51
C GLY A 15 -8.40 -14.16 -0.34
N ILE A 16 -9.47 -13.68 0.28
CA ILE A 16 -10.66 -13.21 -0.42
C ILE A 16 -10.63 -11.68 -0.42
N PRO A 17 -10.39 -11.04 -1.57
CA PRO A 17 -10.37 -9.58 -1.64
C PRO A 17 -11.78 -9.01 -1.53
N LEU A 18 -11.92 -7.93 -0.78
CA LEU A 18 -13.13 -7.13 -0.73
C LEU A 18 -12.92 -5.87 -1.58
N TYR A 19 -13.81 -5.62 -2.51
CA TYR A 19 -13.75 -4.44 -3.35
C TYR A 19 -14.73 -3.37 -2.84
N PRO A 20 -14.33 -2.09 -2.86
CA PRO A 20 -15.22 -1.02 -2.46
C PRO A 20 -16.48 -1.00 -3.32
N SER A 21 -17.64 -0.96 -2.68
CA SER A 21 -18.94 -0.82 -3.35
C SER A 21 -19.28 0.65 -3.64
N SER A 22 -18.71 1.57 -2.88
CA SER A 22 -18.88 3.01 -3.05
C SER A 22 -17.72 3.79 -2.46
N LYS A 23 -17.67 5.10 -2.74
CA LYS A 23 -16.73 6.04 -2.16
C LYS A 23 -17.50 7.21 -1.54
N SER A 24 -17.05 7.68 -0.39
CA SER A 24 -17.56 8.90 0.23
C SER A 24 -16.42 9.89 0.44
N ILE A 25 -16.75 11.17 0.36
CA ILE A 25 -15.81 12.23 0.70
C ILE A 25 -15.87 12.44 2.21
N ILE A 26 -14.74 12.41 2.86
CA ILE A 26 -14.58 12.76 4.26
C ILE A 26 -13.58 13.91 4.40
N GLY A 27 -13.75 14.70 5.43
CA GLY A 27 -12.88 15.83 5.71
C GLY A 27 -13.63 16.96 6.40
N SER A 28 -12.95 18.08 6.60
CA SER A 28 -13.48 19.32 7.14
C SER A 28 -12.63 20.49 6.65
N GLN A 29 -12.97 21.72 7.06
CA GLN A 29 -12.17 22.89 6.71
C GLN A 29 -10.71 22.81 7.18
N ASN A 30 -10.46 22.09 8.28
CA ASN A 30 -9.13 21.95 8.87
C ASN A 30 -8.45 20.62 8.50
N ILE A 31 -9.15 19.71 7.84
CA ILE A 31 -8.66 18.39 7.46
C ILE A 31 -8.86 18.23 5.94
N PRO A 32 -7.81 17.87 5.20
CA PRO A 32 -7.94 17.70 3.76
C PRO A 32 -9.11 16.79 3.40
N TRP A 33 -9.85 17.18 2.36
CA TRP A 33 -10.90 16.34 1.79
C TRP A 33 -10.28 15.15 1.07
N ILE A 34 -10.67 13.95 1.49
CA ILE A 34 -10.20 12.69 0.90
C ILE A 34 -11.38 11.79 0.53
N TYR A 35 -11.18 10.93 -0.47
CA TYR A 35 -12.12 9.85 -0.74
C TYR A 35 -11.82 8.66 0.15
N GLU A 36 -12.85 8.16 0.82
CA GLU A 36 -12.79 6.95 1.62
C GLU A 36 -13.62 5.85 0.96
N ASP A 37 -13.00 4.67 0.81
CA ASP A 37 -13.67 3.49 0.29
C ASP A 37 -14.66 2.92 1.31
N ARG A 38 -15.84 2.55 0.85
CA ARG A 38 -16.89 1.92 1.66
C ARG A 38 -17.15 0.51 1.18
N LEU A 39 -17.21 -0.42 2.12
CA LEU A 39 -17.55 -1.81 1.87
C LEU A 39 -19.05 -2.02 2.11
N ASN A 40 -19.67 -2.91 1.33
CA ASN A 40 -21.00 -3.40 1.61
C ASN A 40 -20.93 -4.54 2.64
N GLY A 41 -21.89 -4.57 3.56
CA GLY A 41 -21.99 -5.63 4.57
C GLY A 41 -22.23 -7.01 3.96
N ASP A 42 -23.02 -7.11 2.91
CA ASP A 42 -23.33 -8.37 2.23
C ASP A 42 -22.05 -8.96 1.59
N ASP A 43 -21.21 -8.14 0.95
CA ASP A 43 -19.94 -8.60 0.38
C ASP A 43 -18.98 -9.16 1.46
N VAL A 44 -19.02 -8.60 2.67
CA VAL A 44 -18.25 -9.10 3.82
C VAL A 44 -18.78 -10.46 4.27
N VAL A 45 -20.11 -10.61 4.37
CA VAL A 45 -20.76 -11.87 4.74
C VAL A 45 -20.45 -12.95 3.73
N ASP A 46 -20.61 -12.65 2.43
CA ASP A 46 -20.30 -13.58 1.34
C ASP A 46 -18.83 -14.05 1.38
N ALA A 47 -17.90 -13.14 1.64
CA ALA A 47 -16.50 -13.49 1.76
C ALA A 47 -16.22 -14.43 2.96
N LEU A 48 -16.86 -14.17 4.09
CA LEU A 48 -16.76 -15.03 5.28
C LEU A 48 -17.37 -16.43 5.03
N GLU A 49 -18.54 -16.49 4.42
CA GLU A 49 -19.20 -17.75 4.05
C GLU A 49 -18.36 -18.55 3.05
N ASN A 50 -17.81 -17.90 2.04
CA ASN A 50 -16.90 -18.50 1.08
C ASN A 50 -15.66 -19.09 1.77
N MET A 51 -15.05 -18.36 2.70
CA MET A 51 -13.89 -18.85 3.45
C MET A 51 -14.26 -20.01 4.38
N PHE A 52 -15.42 -19.92 5.05
CA PHE A 52 -15.89 -20.95 5.97
C PHE A 52 -16.24 -22.26 5.24
N SER A 53 -16.95 -22.16 4.11
CA SER A 53 -17.38 -23.32 3.32
C SER A 53 -16.27 -23.96 2.50
N MET A 54 -15.13 -23.25 2.33
CA MET A 54 -13.99 -23.75 1.57
C MET A 54 -13.40 -25.02 2.21
N PRO A 55 -13.13 -26.09 1.44
CA PRO A 55 -12.46 -27.29 1.95
C PRO A 55 -11.14 -26.97 2.65
N LYS A 56 -10.86 -27.67 3.75
CA LYS A 56 -9.66 -27.44 4.58
C LYS A 56 -8.36 -27.42 3.76
N ASN A 57 -8.18 -28.38 2.86
CA ASN A 57 -7.00 -28.48 2.02
C ASN A 57 -6.82 -27.27 1.08
N LYS A 58 -7.90 -26.68 0.60
CA LYS A 58 -7.85 -25.45 -0.22
C LYS A 58 -7.45 -24.25 0.63
N ARG A 59 -8.01 -24.11 1.85
CA ARG A 59 -7.62 -23.03 2.78
C ARG A 59 -6.15 -23.14 3.17
N GLU A 60 -5.68 -24.35 3.50
CA GLU A 60 -4.27 -24.57 3.84
C GLU A 60 -3.34 -24.21 2.69
N LYS A 61 -3.67 -24.65 1.46
CA LYS A 61 -2.89 -24.27 0.27
C LYS A 61 -2.88 -22.78 0.03
N MET A 62 -4.02 -22.11 0.16
CA MET A 62 -4.12 -20.65 0.02
C MET A 62 -3.28 -19.94 1.09
N GLY A 63 -3.33 -20.38 2.34
CA GLY A 63 -2.52 -19.85 3.43
C GLY A 63 -1.01 -20.05 3.20
N GLN A 64 -0.61 -21.22 2.70
CA GLN A 64 0.77 -21.51 2.35
C GLN A 64 1.29 -20.56 1.26
N LEU A 65 0.53 -20.41 0.17
CA LEU A 65 0.87 -19.48 -0.92
C LEU A 65 0.95 -18.03 -0.43
N GLY A 66 0.03 -17.63 0.46
CA GLY A 66 0.06 -16.30 1.08
C GLY A 66 1.30 -16.08 1.92
N ARG A 67 1.68 -17.06 2.73
CA ARG A 67 2.92 -17.00 3.51
C ARG A 67 4.15 -16.86 2.61
N GLU A 68 4.25 -17.67 1.56
CA GLU A 68 5.35 -17.61 0.61
C GLU A 68 5.41 -16.24 -0.09
N HIS A 69 4.27 -15.71 -0.48
CA HIS A 69 4.16 -14.38 -1.09
C HIS A 69 4.66 -13.26 -0.16
N VAL A 70 4.24 -13.28 1.10
CA VAL A 70 4.67 -12.28 2.10
C VAL A 70 6.16 -12.40 2.37
N MET A 71 6.65 -13.62 2.61
CA MET A 71 8.08 -13.85 2.87
C MET A 71 8.98 -13.43 1.71
N LYS A 72 8.48 -13.54 0.48
CA LYS A 72 9.25 -13.17 -0.71
C LYS A 72 9.20 -11.67 -1.01
N ASN A 73 8.05 -11.02 -0.83
CA ASN A 73 7.83 -9.67 -1.35
C ASN A 73 7.75 -8.59 -0.28
N TYR A 74 7.55 -8.98 1.00
CA TYR A 74 7.35 -8.05 2.12
C TYR A 74 8.26 -8.36 3.30
N ASN A 75 9.45 -8.94 3.04
CA ASN A 75 10.42 -9.18 4.09
C ASN A 75 11.18 -7.88 4.45
N PHE A 76 11.61 -7.81 5.70
CA PHE A 76 12.20 -6.60 6.25
C PHE A 76 13.62 -6.34 5.73
N ASP A 77 14.36 -7.39 5.38
CA ASP A 77 15.73 -7.25 4.88
C ASP A 77 15.75 -6.61 3.50
N ASP A 78 14.90 -7.08 2.58
CA ASP A 78 14.75 -6.48 1.25
C ASP A 78 14.19 -5.05 1.34
N PHE A 79 13.21 -4.82 2.23
CA PHE A 79 12.68 -3.49 2.49
C PHE A 79 13.78 -2.52 2.92
N ASN A 80 14.58 -2.90 3.91
CA ASN A 80 15.67 -2.07 4.41
C ASN A 80 16.69 -1.78 3.32
N LYS A 81 17.10 -2.81 2.58
CA LYS A 81 18.06 -2.65 1.50
C LYS A 81 17.56 -1.66 0.44
N VAL A 82 16.35 -1.89 -0.08
CA VAL A 82 15.76 -1.02 -1.11
C VAL A 82 15.60 0.40 -0.60
N TRP A 83 15.20 0.56 0.68
CA TRP A 83 15.04 1.88 1.28
C TRP A 83 16.39 2.63 1.40
N VAL A 84 17.42 1.97 1.92
CA VAL A 84 18.76 2.55 2.05
C VAL A 84 19.34 2.90 0.68
N ASP A 85 19.28 1.99 -0.29
CA ASP A 85 19.78 2.20 -1.65
C ASP A 85 19.04 3.39 -2.32
N THR A 86 17.72 3.48 -2.12
CA THR A 86 16.90 4.58 -2.66
C THR A 86 17.30 5.92 -2.03
N MET A 87 17.46 5.97 -0.71
CA MET A 87 17.83 7.20 -0.01
C MET A 87 19.25 7.67 -0.39
N LEU A 88 20.20 6.75 -0.51
CA LEU A 88 21.54 7.07 -0.97
C LEU A 88 21.53 7.60 -2.41
N LYS A 89 20.79 6.96 -3.29
CA LYS A 89 20.64 7.41 -4.67
C LYS A 89 20.02 8.81 -4.75
N ILE A 90 18.95 9.08 -4.01
CA ILE A 90 18.34 10.41 -3.96
C ILE A 90 19.33 11.45 -3.44
N TYR A 91 20.12 11.11 -2.45
CA TYR A 91 21.14 12.01 -1.91
C TYR A 91 22.26 12.29 -2.93
N GLU A 92 22.74 11.27 -3.62
CA GLU A 92 23.76 11.45 -4.68
C GLU A 92 23.27 12.28 -5.87
N GLU A 93 22.04 12.04 -6.29
CA GLU A 93 21.44 12.75 -7.43
C GLU A 93 20.95 14.15 -7.06
N GLY A 94 20.28 14.28 -5.92
CA GLY A 94 19.60 15.51 -5.49
C GLY A 94 20.44 16.41 -4.57
N GLY A 95 21.41 15.85 -3.87
CA GLY A 95 22.19 16.53 -2.84
C GLY A 95 21.45 16.64 -1.50
N SER A 96 22.11 17.28 -0.53
CA SER A 96 21.52 17.61 0.78
C SER A 96 20.63 18.85 0.70
N TRP A 97 20.02 19.22 1.82
CA TRP A 97 19.31 20.51 1.93
C TRP A 97 20.19 21.72 1.58
N GLU A 98 21.47 21.66 1.87
CA GLU A 98 22.43 22.74 1.63
C GLU A 98 23.03 22.68 0.22
N THR A 99 23.24 21.47 -0.31
CA THR A 99 23.92 21.24 -1.59
C THR A 99 22.99 20.84 -2.72
N ARG A 100 21.69 21.15 -2.62
CA ARG A 100 20.67 20.77 -3.61
C ARG A 100 21.12 21.00 -5.03
N LYS A 101 21.06 19.92 -5.81
CA LYS A 101 21.22 19.97 -7.26
C LYS A 101 19.83 20.20 -7.86
N TYR A 102 19.66 20.83 -8.93
CA TYR A 102 18.41 21.01 -9.68
C TYR A 102 17.30 21.86 -9.03
N GLN A 103 17.48 22.39 -7.81
CA GLN A 103 16.51 23.32 -7.21
C GLN A 103 17.12 24.68 -6.97
N LYS A 104 16.46 25.73 -7.43
CA LYS A 104 16.85 27.11 -7.12
C LYS A 104 16.54 27.39 -5.65
N ARG A 105 17.50 28.00 -4.94
CA ARG A 105 17.23 28.50 -3.59
C ARG A 105 16.14 29.56 -3.64
N TRP A 106 15.16 29.45 -2.75
CA TRP A 106 14.22 30.51 -2.51
C TRP A 106 14.90 31.63 -1.72
N TYR A 107 14.73 32.84 -2.16
CA TYR A 107 15.09 34.04 -1.38
C TYR A 107 13.93 35.02 -1.43
N LEU A 108 13.65 35.64 -0.30
CA LEU A 108 12.72 36.75 -0.20
C LEU A 108 13.39 37.98 -0.84
N LYS A 109 12.74 38.57 -1.82
CA LYS A 109 13.12 39.87 -2.35
C LYS A 109 12.13 40.89 -1.76
N GLU A 110 12.65 41.83 -1.00
CA GLU A 110 11.86 42.98 -0.57
C GLU A 110 11.58 43.84 -1.80
N VAL A 111 10.30 44.08 -2.06
CA VAL A 111 9.87 44.95 -3.16
C VAL A 111 9.54 46.27 -2.51
N ALA A 112 10.37 47.28 -2.73
CA ALA A 112 10.13 48.65 -2.29
C ALA A 112 9.01 49.30 -3.09
#